data_7687075589f414ff9158a7dcd68b2318
#
_entry.id   7687075589f414ff9158a7dcd68b2318
#
_cell.length_a   1.000
_cell.length_b   1.000
_cell.length_c   1.000
_cell.angle_alpha   90.00
_cell.angle_beta   90.00
_cell.angle_gamma   90.00
#
_symmetry.space_group_name_H-M   'P 1'
#
loop_
_entity.id
_entity.type
_entity.pdbx_description
1 polymer ?
#
loop_
_entity_poly.entity_id
_entity_poly.type
_entity_poly.pdbx_seq_one_letter_code
_entity_poly.pdbx_strand_id
1 'polypeptide(L)'
;MRDTAVSSTPRRRRSLRRAFTAFAAVPTALALGSGLFAAAPATAVDVTNQAQNSLFGSSDVTDYLETDGVPQRTPIRTDEHPSIQGLPSGVSVERVEWITERRIALFIRSAAMPKELIQVQVLLARDWHSNPSAKYPEVWALDGLRALDTESGWTINTNIEQFYADKNVNVILPVGGESSFYSDWQKPDNGKHYKWETFMTKELPAVLQNGYRSNGERAVFGLSMGGTAAINLAERNPDMFK
;
A
#
# COMPACT_ATOMS: atom_id res chain seq x y z
N MET A 1 -78.40 -12.69 -18.50
CA MET A 1 -77.94 -12.84 -17.14
C MET A 1 -76.68 -11.97 -16.98
N ARG A 2 -76.69 -11.19 -15.96
CA ARG A 2 -75.98 -9.91 -15.76
C ARG A 2 -74.44 -9.93 -15.90
N ASP A 3 -73.96 -9.08 -16.84
CA ASP A 3 -72.59 -8.59 -16.88
C ASP A 3 -72.34 -7.57 -15.77
N THR A 4 -71.28 -7.71 -15.05
CA THR A 4 -70.74 -6.67 -14.18
C THR A 4 -69.34 -6.31 -14.60
N ALA A 5 -69.24 -5.19 -15.31
CA ALA A 5 -68.00 -4.55 -15.69
C ALA A 5 -67.35 -3.93 -14.45
N VAL A 6 -66.06 -4.26 -14.21
CA VAL A 6 -65.20 -3.60 -13.20
C VAL A 6 -64.29 -2.61 -13.90
N SER A 7 -64.57 -1.33 -13.63
CA SER A 7 -63.80 -0.18 -14.05
C SER A 7 -62.42 -0.12 -13.31
N SER A 8 -61.32 -0.16 -14.05
CA SER A 8 -59.98 0.05 -13.52
C SER A 8 -59.47 1.46 -13.83
N THR A 9 -59.40 2.28 -12.80
CA THR A 9 -58.82 3.64 -12.87
C THR A 9 -57.26 3.55 -12.78
N PRO A 10 -56.52 4.27 -13.60
CA PRO A 10 -55.04 4.26 -13.50
C PRO A 10 -54.56 5.14 -12.36
N ARG A 11 -53.80 4.54 -11.43
CA ARG A 11 -53.07 5.24 -10.36
C ARG A 11 -51.91 6.02 -10.96
N ARG A 12 -51.98 7.35 -10.91
CA ARG A 12 -50.86 8.29 -11.14
C ARG A 12 -49.73 8.01 -10.14
N ARG A 13 -48.59 7.56 -10.62
CA ARG A 13 -47.33 7.53 -9.86
C ARG A 13 -46.79 8.94 -9.69
N ARG A 14 -46.84 9.48 -8.48
CA ARG A 14 -46.09 10.70 -8.09
C ARG A 14 -44.61 10.35 -7.94
N SER A 15 -43.77 10.94 -8.81
CA SER A 15 -42.33 10.91 -8.65
C SER A 15 -41.93 11.81 -7.51
N LEU A 16 -41.48 11.23 -6.41
CA LEU A 16 -40.81 11.94 -5.33
C LEU A 16 -39.35 12.27 -5.77
N ARG A 17 -39.13 13.49 -6.21
CA ARG A 17 -37.80 14.06 -6.33
C ARG A 17 -37.27 14.31 -4.92
N ARG A 18 -36.35 13.49 -4.45
CA ARG A 18 -35.58 13.78 -3.25
C ARG A 18 -34.53 14.82 -3.59
N ALA A 19 -34.69 16.00 -3.03
CA ALA A 19 -33.66 17.03 -3.01
C ALA A 19 -32.55 16.57 -2.05
N PHE A 20 -31.34 16.39 -2.56
CA PHE A 20 -30.15 16.24 -1.72
C PHE A 20 -29.72 17.62 -1.24
N THR A 21 -29.91 17.88 0.03
CA THR A 21 -29.35 19.05 0.72
C THR A 21 -27.90 18.76 1.05
N ALA A 22 -26.97 19.46 0.43
CA ALA A 22 -25.56 19.42 0.77
C ALA A 22 -25.36 20.06 2.15
N PHE A 23 -24.89 19.28 3.12
CA PHE A 23 -24.41 19.82 4.40
C PHE A 23 -22.98 20.33 4.18
N ALA A 24 -22.82 21.65 4.18
CA ALA A 24 -21.52 22.29 4.31
C ALA A 24 -21.11 22.21 5.79
N ALA A 25 -20.09 21.42 6.11
CA ALA A 25 -19.47 21.43 7.42
C ALA A 25 -18.53 22.63 7.52
N VAL A 26 -18.86 23.57 8.39
CA VAL A 26 -17.99 24.70 8.76
C VAL A 26 -17.04 24.21 9.84
N PRO A 27 -15.72 24.30 9.70
CA PRO A 27 -14.81 24.01 10.79
C PRO A 27 -14.78 25.19 11.76
N THR A 28 -15.21 24.98 13.00
CA THR A 28 -15.07 25.92 14.10
C THR A 28 -13.63 25.89 14.59
N ALA A 29 -12.86 26.94 14.31
CA ALA A 29 -11.53 27.13 14.88
C ALA A 29 -11.66 27.63 16.33
N LEU A 30 -11.20 26.82 17.28
CA LEU A 30 -10.99 27.24 18.67
C LEU A 30 -9.59 27.85 18.77
N ALA A 31 -9.52 29.17 18.96
CA ALA A 31 -8.29 29.87 19.27
C ALA A 31 -8.08 29.89 20.81
N LEU A 32 -6.98 29.31 21.27
CA LEU A 32 -6.46 29.55 22.63
C LEU A 32 -4.94 29.70 22.61
N GLY A 33 -4.48 30.91 23.02
CA GLY A 33 -3.21 31.07 23.74
C GLY A 33 -1.97 31.47 22.94
N SER A 34 -1.78 32.79 22.82
CA SER A 34 -0.51 33.56 22.82
C SER A 34 0.83 32.80 22.89
N GLY A 35 1.57 32.79 21.77
CA GLY A 35 3.00 32.57 21.68
C GLY A 35 3.48 33.07 20.32
N LEU A 36 4.21 34.21 20.34
CA LEU A 36 4.80 34.84 19.16
C LEU A 36 5.87 33.93 18.54
N PHE A 37 5.51 33.20 17.50
CA PHE A 37 6.45 32.77 16.46
C PHE A 37 5.88 33.27 15.13
N ALA A 38 6.61 34.17 14.48
CA ALA A 38 6.33 34.58 13.12
C ALA A 38 6.55 33.38 12.18
N ALA A 39 5.49 32.65 11.93
CA ALA A 39 5.46 31.68 10.83
C ALA A 39 5.31 32.47 9.53
N ALA A 40 6.25 32.30 8.61
CA ALA A 40 6.06 32.71 7.23
C ALA A 40 4.73 32.14 6.71
N PRO A 41 3.98 32.86 5.88
CA PRO A 41 2.74 32.34 5.33
C PRO A 41 3.09 31.08 4.51
N ALA A 42 2.71 29.93 5.03
CA ALA A 42 2.64 28.73 4.21
C ALA A 42 1.62 29.06 3.12
N THR A 43 2.07 29.21 1.88
CA THR A 43 1.19 29.20 0.73
C THR A 43 0.41 27.91 0.83
N ALA A 44 -0.89 27.99 1.07
CA ALA A 44 -1.76 26.83 1.04
C ALA A 44 -1.64 26.25 -0.38
N VAL A 45 -0.83 25.20 -0.51
CA VAL A 45 -0.87 24.36 -1.70
C VAL A 45 -2.30 23.85 -1.76
N ASP A 46 -2.95 24.04 -2.89
CA ASP A 46 -4.34 23.63 -3.07
C ASP A 46 -4.43 22.09 -3.06
N VAL A 47 -4.41 21.55 -1.84
CA VAL A 47 -4.45 20.12 -1.57
C VAL A 47 -5.75 19.48 -2.09
N THR A 48 -6.79 20.30 -2.30
CA THR A 48 -8.09 19.83 -2.80
C THR A 48 -8.03 19.44 -4.26
N ASN A 49 -7.34 20.18 -5.10
CA ASN A 49 -7.20 19.83 -6.52
C ASN A 49 -6.23 18.63 -6.71
N GLN A 50 -5.16 18.56 -5.93
CA GLN A 50 -4.25 17.41 -6.00
C GLN A 50 -4.91 16.11 -5.53
N ALA A 51 -5.67 16.15 -4.43
CA ALA A 51 -6.38 14.97 -3.93
C ALA A 51 -7.50 14.52 -4.89
N GLN A 52 -8.23 15.45 -5.49
CA GLN A 52 -9.28 15.11 -6.45
C GLN A 52 -8.72 14.54 -7.76
N ASN A 53 -7.64 15.10 -8.28
CA ASN A 53 -6.99 14.59 -9.49
C ASN A 53 -6.35 13.23 -9.27
N SER A 54 -5.80 12.95 -8.09
CA SER A 54 -5.25 11.63 -7.76
C SER A 54 -6.31 10.55 -7.56
N LEU A 55 -7.52 10.93 -7.10
CA LEU A 55 -8.61 9.97 -6.88
C LEU A 55 -9.39 9.62 -8.16
N PHE A 56 -9.44 10.50 -9.15
CA PHE A 56 -10.30 10.34 -10.33
C PHE A 56 -9.57 10.25 -11.68
N GLY A 57 -8.24 10.10 -11.66
CA GLY A 57 -7.52 9.67 -12.85
C GLY A 57 -7.56 10.66 -14.03
N SER A 58 -7.43 11.96 -13.78
CA SER A 58 -7.21 12.89 -14.86
C SER A 58 -5.80 12.71 -15.48
N SER A 59 -5.69 12.88 -16.79
CA SER A 59 -4.46 12.71 -17.57
C SER A 59 -3.29 13.58 -17.11
N ASP A 60 -3.55 14.60 -16.33
CA ASP A 60 -2.53 15.54 -15.83
C ASP A 60 -1.72 14.98 -14.64
N VAL A 61 -2.13 13.84 -14.09
CA VAL A 61 -1.39 13.16 -12.98
C VAL A 61 -0.22 12.33 -13.49
N THR A 62 -0.10 12.11 -14.80
CA THR A 62 1.05 11.42 -15.38
C THR A 62 2.37 12.17 -15.15
N ASP A 63 2.34 13.50 -15.05
CA ASP A 63 3.54 14.32 -14.83
C ASP A 63 4.13 14.17 -13.41
N TYR A 64 3.34 13.72 -12.42
CA TYR A 64 3.85 13.49 -11.06
C TYR A 64 4.52 12.13 -10.84
N LEU A 65 4.39 11.24 -11.81
CA LEU A 65 4.94 9.88 -11.76
C LEU A 65 6.01 9.64 -12.82
N GLU A 66 6.48 10.71 -13.48
CA GLU A 66 7.71 10.59 -14.23
C GLU A 66 8.82 10.22 -13.25
N THR A 67 9.55 9.19 -13.60
CA THR A 67 10.67 8.63 -12.84
C THR A 67 11.78 9.64 -12.57
N ASP A 68 11.74 10.79 -13.22
CA ASP A 68 12.69 11.89 -13.08
C ASP A 68 12.62 12.61 -11.72
N GLY A 69 11.52 12.45 -10.98
CA GLY A 69 11.35 13.01 -9.63
C GLY A 69 11.61 12.03 -8.47
N VAL A 70 11.79 10.73 -8.75
CA VAL A 70 12.11 9.75 -7.71
C VAL A 70 13.58 9.88 -7.35
N PRO A 71 13.95 10.21 -6.09
CA PRO A 71 15.34 10.33 -5.71
C PRO A 71 16.10 9.04 -6.01
N GLN A 72 17.11 9.11 -6.85
CA GLN A 72 18.06 8.02 -7.04
C GLN A 72 18.77 7.79 -5.72
N ARG A 73 18.53 6.64 -5.09
CA ARG A 73 19.14 6.28 -3.81
C ARG A 73 20.34 5.39 -4.05
N THR A 74 21.50 5.83 -3.60
CA THR A 74 22.68 4.98 -3.59
C THR A 74 22.69 4.17 -2.31
N PRO A 75 22.69 2.82 -2.38
CA PRO A 75 22.78 1.99 -1.20
C PRO A 75 24.12 2.22 -0.48
N ILE A 76 24.09 2.24 0.84
CA ILE A 76 25.32 2.30 1.68
C ILE A 76 26.06 0.96 1.68
N ARG A 77 25.36 -0.13 1.39
CA ARG A 77 25.89 -1.49 1.26
C ARG A 77 24.97 -2.35 0.40
N THR A 78 25.55 -3.30 -0.31
CA THR A 78 24.83 -4.33 -1.06
C THR A 78 25.36 -5.70 -0.67
N ASP A 79 24.44 -6.61 -0.32
CA ASP A 79 24.73 -8.01 -0.04
C ASP A 79 24.16 -8.84 -1.19
N GLU A 80 25.03 -9.50 -1.94
CA GLU A 80 24.64 -10.36 -3.08
C GLU A 80 24.34 -11.79 -2.62
N HIS A 81 23.25 -12.36 -3.13
CA HIS A 81 22.85 -13.75 -2.91
C HIS A 81 22.90 -14.23 -1.46
N PRO A 82 22.25 -13.53 -0.50
CA PRO A 82 22.28 -13.95 0.89
C PRO A 82 21.67 -15.35 1.04
N SER A 83 22.36 -16.23 1.76
CA SER A 83 21.87 -17.60 1.99
C SER A 83 20.78 -17.60 3.06
N ILE A 84 19.54 -17.82 2.67
CA ILE A 84 18.38 -17.98 3.57
C ILE A 84 17.86 -19.40 3.42
N GLN A 85 17.86 -20.17 4.50
CA GLN A 85 17.39 -21.55 4.49
C GLN A 85 15.87 -21.61 4.67
N GLY A 86 15.25 -22.69 4.17
CA GLY A 86 13.82 -22.96 4.36
C GLY A 86 12.89 -22.08 3.50
N LEU A 87 13.40 -21.54 2.40
CA LEU A 87 12.58 -20.87 1.40
C LEU A 87 11.80 -21.87 0.53
N PRO A 88 10.62 -21.52 0.02
CA PRO A 88 9.90 -22.31 -0.96
C PRO A 88 10.76 -22.56 -2.22
N SER A 89 10.52 -23.69 -2.89
CA SER A 89 11.21 -24.01 -4.14
C SER A 89 11.04 -22.90 -5.19
N GLY A 90 12.14 -22.48 -5.80
CA GLY A 90 12.14 -21.39 -6.80
C GLY A 90 12.09 -19.99 -6.24
N VAL A 91 12.12 -19.84 -4.90
CA VAL A 91 12.21 -18.55 -4.23
C VAL A 91 13.62 -18.34 -3.70
N SER A 92 14.20 -17.17 -3.98
CA SER A 92 15.51 -16.76 -3.46
C SER A 92 15.58 -15.25 -3.30
N VAL A 93 16.43 -14.79 -2.39
CA VAL A 93 16.82 -13.37 -2.34
C VAL A 93 18.10 -13.22 -3.14
N GLU A 94 18.02 -12.50 -4.25
CA GLU A 94 19.15 -12.32 -5.15
C GLU A 94 20.09 -11.21 -4.67
N ARG A 95 19.51 -10.17 -4.08
CA ARG A 95 20.27 -9.00 -3.63
C ARG A 95 19.52 -8.29 -2.49
N VAL A 96 20.28 -7.71 -1.57
CA VAL A 96 19.80 -6.82 -0.52
C VAL A 96 20.57 -5.52 -0.59
N GLU A 97 19.86 -4.44 -0.81
CA GLU A 97 20.42 -3.10 -0.78
C GLU A 97 20.06 -2.42 0.54
N TRP A 98 21.06 -2.00 1.28
CA TRP A 98 20.89 -1.19 2.47
C TRP A 98 20.84 0.28 2.09
N ILE A 99 19.66 0.85 2.14
CA ILE A 99 19.46 2.27 1.79
C ILE A 99 19.86 3.16 2.97
N THR A 100 19.54 2.72 4.18
CA THR A 100 20.00 3.29 5.44
C THR A 100 20.34 2.14 6.40
N GLU A 101 20.81 2.44 7.60
CA GLU A 101 21.04 1.42 8.64
C GLU A 101 19.77 0.62 9.00
N ARG A 102 18.58 1.16 8.71
CA ARG A 102 17.32 0.52 9.08
C ARG A 102 16.31 0.43 7.92
N ARG A 103 16.68 0.80 6.73
CA ARG A 103 15.88 0.60 5.53
C ARG A 103 16.65 -0.22 4.52
N ILE A 104 16.08 -1.36 4.15
CA ILE A 104 16.65 -2.26 3.16
C ILE A 104 15.67 -2.48 2.01
N ALA A 105 16.19 -2.78 0.83
CA ALA A 105 15.43 -3.25 -0.32
C ALA A 105 15.87 -4.68 -0.66
N LEU A 106 14.93 -5.61 -0.58
CA LEU A 106 15.10 -7.01 -0.93
C LEU A 106 14.70 -7.19 -2.39
N PHE A 107 15.55 -7.82 -3.19
CA PHE A 107 15.24 -8.21 -4.56
C PHE A 107 15.04 -9.72 -4.60
N ILE A 108 13.79 -10.14 -4.74
CA ILE A 108 13.36 -11.52 -4.54
C ILE A 108 12.98 -12.12 -5.88
N ARG A 109 13.56 -13.27 -6.19
CA ARG A 109 13.07 -14.16 -7.24
C ARG A 109 11.85 -14.87 -6.71
N SER A 110 10.74 -14.72 -7.41
CA SER A 110 9.47 -15.36 -7.06
C SER A 110 9.23 -16.57 -7.97
N ALA A 111 8.76 -17.67 -7.41
CA ALA A 111 8.30 -18.82 -8.19
C ALA A 111 6.95 -18.52 -8.88
N ALA A 112 6.09 -17.71 -8.24
CA ALA A 112 4.80 -17.33 -8.79
C ALA A 112 4.92 -16.28 -9.92
N MET A 113 5.94 -15.41 -9.88
CA MET A 113 6.22 -14.37 -10.87
C MET A 113 7.68 -14.44 -11.34
N PRO A 114 8.09 -15.49 -12.09
CA PRO A 114 9.51 -15.79 -12.33
C PRO A 114 10.22 -14.87 -13.32
N LYS A 115 9.50 -14.02 -14.04
CA LYS A 115 10.06 -13.17 -15.09
C LYS A 115 10.88 -11.99 -14.57
N GLU A 116 10.54 -11.49 -13.37
CA GLU A 116 11.09 -10.28 -12.81
C GLU A 116 11.53 -10.52 -11.36
N LEU A 117 12.49 -9.76 -10.88
CA LEU A 117 12.79 -9.68 -9.45
C LEU A 117 11.77 -8.75 -8.81
N ILE A 118 11.18 -9.20 -7.72
CA ILE A 118 10.24 -8.38 -6.96
C ILE A 118 11.00 -7.65 -5.87
N GLN A 119 10.90 -6.34 -5.87
CA GLN A 119 11.45 -5.54 -4.78
C GLN A 119 10.48 -5.50 -3.61
N VAL A 120 11.01 -5.70 -2.41
CA VAL A 120 10.30 -5.47 -1.15
C VAL A 120 11.18 -4.62 -0.26
N GLN A 121 10.74 -3.41 0.07
CA GLN A 121 11.44 -2.60 1.04
C GLN A 121 11.00 -2.98 2.45
N VAL A 122 11.94 -2.96 3.37
CA VAL A 122 11.70 -3.25 4.78
C VAL A 122 12.29 -2.15 5.65
N LEU A 123 11.44 -1.52 6.45
CA LEU A 123 11.90 -0.69 7.55
C LEU A 123 12.08 -1.60 8.75
N LEU A 124 13.32 -1.75 9.16
CA LEU A 124 13.70 -2.65 10.25
C LEU A 124 13.29 -2.07 11.62
N ALA A 125 12.90 -2.93 12.54
CA ALA A 125 12.47 -2.56 13.88
C ALA A 125 13.52 -1.70 14.60
N ARG A 126 13.08 -0.85 15.55
CA ARG A 126 13.97 0.05 16.31
C ARG A 126 15.19 -0.66 16.88
N ASP A 127 14.97 -1.80 17.51
CA ASP A 127 16.03 -2.54 18.22
C ASP A 127 16.74 -3.58 17.35
N TRP A 128 16.64 -3.45 16.02
CA TRP A 128 17.23 -4.42 15.08
C TRP A 128 18.71 -4.69 15.33
N HIS A 129 19.50 -3.64 15.51
CA HIS A 129 20.94 -3.77 15.74
C HIS A 129 21.28 -4.02 17.21
N SER A 130 20.54 -3.45 18.16
CA SER A 130 20.80 -3.57 19.60
C SER A 130 20.33 -4.91 20.18
N ASN A 131 19.35 -5.59 19.55
CA ASN A 131 18.84 -6.89 19.99
C ASN A 131 18.81 -7.91 18.84
N PRO A 132 19.96 -8.54 18.49
CA PRO A 132 20.05 -9.43 17.33
C PRO A 132 19.22 -10.72 17.44
N SER A 133 18.84 -11.15 18.64
CA SER A 133 18.04 -12.36 18.89
C SER A 133 16.54 -12.11 18.88
N ALA A 134 16.10 -10.85 18.92
CA ALA A 134 14.69 -10.53 18.94
C ALA A 134 14.02 -10.81 17.58
N LYS A 135 12.77 -11.24 17.65
CA LYS A 135 11.86 -11.32 16.49
C LYS A 135 10.78 -10.24 16.63
N TYR A 136 10.33 -9.74 15.51
CA TYR A 136 9.45 -8.57 15.45
C TYR A 136 8.15 -8.88 14.71
N PRO A 137 7.02 -8.28 15.12
CA PRO A 137 5.81 -8.28 14.32
C PRO A 137 6.01 -7.46 13.05
N GLU A 138 5.11 -7.64 12.11
CA GLU A 138 5.14 -6.98 10.82
C GLU A 138 3.91 -6.11 10.61
N VAL A 139 4.11 -4.99 9.94
CA VAL A 139 3.05 -4.17 9.38
C VAL A 139 3.30 -4.04 7.89
N TRP A 140 2.35 -4.48 7.08
CA TRP A 140 2.45 -4.45 5.62
C TRP A 140 1.68 -3.26 5.09
N ALA A 141 2.33 -2.39 4.31
CA ALA A 141 1.73 -1.20 3.74
C ALA A 141 1.71 -1.30 2.20
N LEU A 142 0.50 -1.38 1.64
CA LEU A 142 0.27 -1.59 0.22
C LEU A 142 0.03 -0.28 -0.50
N ASP A 143 0.68 -0.11 -1.65
CA ASP A 143 0.60 1.10 -2.47
C ASP A 143 -0.73 1.22 -3.23
N GLY A 144 -1.02 2.43 -3.71
CA GLY A 144 -2.18 2.73 -4.53
C GLY A 144 -2.10 2.20 -5.96
N LEU A 145 -3.06 2.61 -6.80
CA LEU A 145 -3.23 2.09 -8.16
C LEU A 145 -1.98 2.22 -9.04
N ARG A 146 -1.21 3.28 -8.86
CA ARG A 146 -0.01 3.61 -9.63
C ARG A 146 1.28 3.28 -8.87
N ALA A 147 1.31 2.12 -8.23
CA ALA A 147 2.51 1.63 -7.56
C ALA A 147 3.69 1.57 -8.54
N LEU A 148 4.79 2.23 -8.19
CA LEU A 148 6.01 2.24 -9.01
C LEU A 148 6.76 0.92 -8.86
N ASP A 149 7.45 0.49 -9.91
CA ASP A 149 8.27 -0.73 -9.88
C ASP A 149 9.66 -0.51 -9.23
N THR A 150 10.00 0.74 -8.89
CA THR A 150 11.33 1.13 -8.39
C THR A 150 11.35 1.57 -6.95
N GLU A 151 10.24 2.10 -6.42
CA GLU A 151 10.18 2.69 -5.08
C GLU A 151 8.76 2.59 -4.53
N SER A 152 8.61 2.42 -3.20
CA SER A 152 7.30 2.47 -2.56
C SER A 152 6.78 3.90 -2.44
N GLY A 153 5.53 4.11 -2.79
CA GLY A 153 4.85 5.38 -2.62
C GLY A 153 4.80 5.84 -1.15
N TRP A 154 4.81 4.90 -0.22
CA TRP A 154 4.86 5.22 1.21
C TRP A 154 6.15 5.92 1.63
N THR A 155 7.27 5.56 1.03
CA THR A 155 8.58 6.20 1.34
C THR A 155 8.82 7.48 0.56
N ILE A 156 8.16 7.65 -0.60
CA ILE A 156 8.26 8.87 -1.40
C ILE A 156 7.33 9.97 -0.87
N ASN A 157 6.08 9.61 -0.57
CA ASN A 157 5.01 10.58 -0.36
C ASN A 157 4.62 10.77 1.12
N THR A 158 5.24 10.01 2.04
CA THR A 158 4.92 10.07 3.46
C THR A 158 6.16 10.07 4.34
N ASN A 159 5.98 10.31 5.62
CA ASN A 159 7.02 10.19 6.63
C ASN A 159 7.01 8.82 7.34
N ILE A 160 6.67 7.75 6.64
CA ILE A 160 6.53 6.41 7.20
C ILE A 160 7.79 5.93 7.95
N GLU A 161 8.99 6.21 7.43
CA GLU A 161 10.25 5.88 8.08
C GLU A 161 10.37 6.56 9.46
N GLN A 162 10.05 7.86 9.52
CA GLN A 162 10.09 8.62 10.76
C GLN A 162 9.00 8.15 11.75
N PHE A 163 7.80 7.86 11.24
CA PHE A 163 6.69 7.38 12.07
C PHE A 163 6.99 6.05 12.77
N TYR A 164 7.71 5.14 12.08
CA TYR A 164 8.10 3.85 12.64
C TYR A 164 9.49 3.83 13.28
N ALA A 165 10.20 4.96 13.32
CA ALA A 165 11.59 5.01 13.81
C ALA A 165 11.74 4.55 15.26
N ASP A 166 10.76 4.80 16.12
CA ASP A 166 10.75 4.47 17.55
C ASP A 166 10.03 3.15 17.88
N LYS A 167 9.56 2.39 16.88
CA LYS A 167 8.71 1.21 17.08
C LYS A 167 9.47 -0.09 16.81
N ASN A 168 9.21 -1.10 17.64
CA ASN A 168 9.75 -2.45 17.46
C ASN A 168 8.84 -3.31 16.55
N VAL A 169 8.73 -2.89 15.30
CA VAL A 169 7.97 -3.53 14.24
C VAL A 169 8.74 -3.43 12.92
N ASN A 170 8.74 -4.47 12.12
CA ASN A 170 9.20 -4.40 10.75
C ASN A 170 8.07 -3.87 9.86
N VAL A 171 8.34 -2.86 9.04
CA VAL A 171 7.37 -2.38 8.05
C VAL A 171 7.72 -2.95 6.69
N ILE A 172 6.79 -3.67 6.08
CA ILE A 172 6.97 -4.37 4.82
C ILE A 172 6.26 -3.58 3.72
N LEU A 173 7.01 -3.18 2.72
CA LEU A 173 6.57 -2.34 1.62
C LEU A 173 6.83 -3.08 0.30
N PRO A 174 5.89 -3.90 -0.20
CA PRO A 174 5.99 -4.48 -1.54
C PRO A 174 6.02 -3.35 -2.57
N VAL A 175 6.99 -3.40 -3.49
CA VAL A 175 7.19 -2.38 -4.53
C VAL A 175 6.70 -2.93 -5.86
N GLY A 176 5.95 -2.12 -6.61
CA GLY A 176 5.34 -2.56 -7.85
C GLY A 176 3.89 -3.02 -7.71
N GLY A 177 3.39 -3.68 -8.74
CA GLY A 177 2.02 -4.16 -8.77
C GLY A 177 1.01 -3.09 -9.18
N GLU A 178 1.40 -2.17 -10.05
CA GLU A 178 0.48 -1.21 -10.65
C GLU A 178 -0.80 -1.90 -11.14
N SER A 179 -1.96 -1.36 -10.76
CA SER A 179 -3.29 -1.87 -11.14
C SER A 179 -3.58 -3.33 -10.79
N SER A 180 -2.73 -3.98 -9.98
CA SER A 180 -2.82 -5.41 -9.67
C SER A 180 -3.91 -5.78 -8.66
N PHE A 181 -4.32 -4.82 -7.81
CA PHE A 181 -5.09 -5.09 -6.59
C PHE A 181 -4.42 -6.12 -5.67
N TYR A 182 -3.09 -6.31 -5.85
CA TYR A 182 -2.30 -7.33 -5.15
C TYR A 182 -2.94 -8.71 -5.17
N SER A 183 -3.58 -9.06 -6.29
CA SER A 183 -4.29 -10.31 -6.51
C SER A 183 -3.60 -11.21 -7.53
N ASP A 184 -4.06 -12.45 -7.62
CA ASP A 184 -3.61 -13.39 -8.63
C ASP A 184 -4.47 -13.25 -9.89
N TRP A 185 -3.91 -12.67 -10.93
CA TRP A 185 -4.61 -12.53 -12.21
C TRP A 185 -4.82 -13.88 -12.88
N GLN A 186 -6.03 -14.09 -13.40
CA GLN A 186 -6.37 -15.32 -14.13
C GLN A 186 -5.73 -15.36 -15.52
N LYS A 187 -5.54 -14.20 -16.15
CA LYS A 187 -4.97 -14.05 -17.48
C LYS A 187 -3.92 -12.95 -17.49
N PRO A 188 -2.88 -13.08 -18.34
CA PRO A 188 -1.96 -11.98 -18.59
C PRO A 188 -2.68 -10.76 -19.21
N ASP A 189 -2.21 -9.57 -18.87
CA ASP A 189 -2.60 -8.31 -19.47
C ASP A 189 -1.37 -7.41 -19.62
N ASN A 190 -1.25 -6.70 -20.74
CA ASN A 190 -0.14 -5.81 -21.06
C ASN A 190 1.26 -6.39 -20.78
N GLY A 191 1.45 -7.68 -21.06
CA GLY A 191 2.71 -8.39 -20.83
C GLY A 191 2.97 -8.79 -19.38
N LYS A 192 2.14 -8.36 -18.43
CA LYS A 192 2.22 -8.68 -17.00
C LYS A 192 1.25 -9.84 -16.68
N HIS A 193 1.67 -10.71 -15.79
CA HIS A 193 0.82 -11.78 -15.25
C HIS A 193 1.02 -11.86 -13.74
N TYR A 194 0.34 -10.98 -13.04
CA TYR A 194 0.50 -10.84 -11.61
C TYR A 194 -0.02 -12.04 -10.82
N LYS A 195 0.75 -12.43 -9.82
CA LYS A 195 0.46 -13.45 -8.80
C LYS A 195 0.82 -12.91 -7.42
N TRP A 196 0.39 -11.68 -7.17
CA TRP A 196 0.76 -10.95 -5.95
C TRP A 196 0.22 -11.61 -4.68
N GLU A 197 -1.00 -12.13 -4.70
CA GLU A 197 -1.56 -12.81 -3.53
C GLU A 197 -0.73 -14.05 -3.19
N THR A 198 -0.39 -14.88 -4.17
CA THR A 198 0.50 -16.04 -3.98
C THR A 198 1.87 -15.60 -3.46
N PHE A 199 2.50 -14.60 -4.07
CA PHE A 199 3.79 -14.09 -3.60
C PHE A 199 3.72 -13.65 -2.14
N MET A 200 2.76 -12.79 -1.80
CA MET A 200 2.65 -12.21 -0.46
C MET A 200 2.21 -13.22 0.61
N THR A 201 1.44 -14.25 0.25
CA THR A 201 0.92 -15.18 1.26
C THR A 201 1.65 -16.50 1.35
N LYS A 202 2.40 -16.91 0.31
CA LYS A 202 3.10 -18.21 0.25
C LYS A 202 4.62 -18.11 0.16
N GLU A 203 5.16 -17.00 -0.38
CA GLU A 203 6.59 -16.88 -0.63
C GLU A 203 7.27 -15.89 0.32
N LEU A 204 6.81 -14.64 0.34
CA LEU A 204 7.39 -13.57 1.15
C LEU A 204 7.41 -13.86 2.66
N PRO A 205 6.40 -14.51 3.27
CA PRO A 205 6.45 -14.84 4.70
C PRO A 205 7.67 -15.69 5.10
N ALA A 206 8.05 -16.66 4.27
CA ALA A 206 9.21 -17.50 4.53
C ALA A 206 10.52 -16.69 4.46
N VAL A 207 10.64 -15.76 3.51
CA VAL A 207 11.77 -14.84 3.40
C VAL A 207 11.89 -14.00 4.67
N LEU A 208 10.79 -13.41 5.13
CA LEU A 208 10.78 -12.54 6.30
C LEU A 208 11.04 -13.29 7.61
N GLN A 209 10.45 -14.48 7.78
CA GLN A 209 10.62 -15.28 8.98
C GLN A 209 12.02 -15.87 9.11
N ASN A 210 12.58 -16.35 8.00
CA ASN A 210 13.88 -17.05 8.02
C ASN A 210 15.06 -16.10 7.84
N GLY A 211 14.87 -14.97 7.14
CA GLY A 211 15.95 -14.03 6.87
C GLY A 211 15.88 -12.73 7.68
N TYR A 212 14.67 -12.27 8.04
CA TYR A 212 14.47 -10.91 8.56
C TYR A 212 13.70 -10.86 9.88
N ARG A 213 13.90 -11.89 10.72
CA ARG A 213 13.46 -11.94 12.13
C ARG A 213 11.97 -11.61 12.35
N SER A 214 11.10 -12.01 11.41
CA SER A 214 9.66 -11.95 11.61
C SER A 214 9.24 -12.94 12.70
N ASN A 215 8.30 -12.54 13.58
CA ASN A 215 7.68 -13.44 14.54
C ASN A 215 6.39 -14.10 14.02
N GLY A 216 5.96 -13.73 12.80
CA GLY A 216 4.76 -14.24 12.14
C GLY A 216 3.46 -13.49 12.48
N GLU A 217 3.49 -12.52 13.40
CA GLU A 217 2.35 -11.63 13.65
C GLU A 217 2.33 -10.51 12.61
N ARG A 218 1.20 -10.37 11.90
CA ARG A 218 1.08 -9.46 10.76
C ARG A 218 -0.20 -8.66 10.81
N ALA A 219 -0.06 -7.36 10.54
CA ALA A 219 -1.17 -6.49 10.16
C ALA A 219 -0.94 -5.99 8.73
N VAL A 220 -2.01 -5.65 8.02
CA VAL A 220 -1.95 -5.10 6.67
C VAL A 220 -2.83 -3.87 6.56
N PHE A 221 -2.34 -2.85 5.89
CA PHE A 221 -3.10 -1.67 5.52
C PHE A 221 -2.65 -1.18 4.13
N GLY A 222 -3.36 -0.24 3.57
CA GLY A 222 -2.99 0.30 2.27
C GLY A 222 -3.76 1.55 1.91
N LEU A 223 -3.33 2.19 0.83
CA LEU A 223 -3.95 3.38 0.27
C LEU A 223 -4.72 3.02 -1.00
N SER A 224 -5.96 3.51 -1.18
CA SER A 224 -6.74 3.35 -2.41
C SER A 224 -6.85 1.87 -2.84
N MET A 225 -6.29 1.48 -4.00
CA MET A 225 -6.18 0.09 -4.45
C MET A 225 -5.60 -0.82 -3.35
N GLY A 226 -4.53 -0.35 -2.69
CA GLY A 226 -3.89 -1.09 -1.59
C GLY A 226 -4.80 -1.27 -0.38
N GLY A 227 -5.69 -0.30 -0.09
CA GLY A 227 -6.70 -0.43 0.96
C GLY A 227 -7.70 -1.53 0.66
N THR A 228 -8.22 -1.59 -0.57
CA THR A 228 -9.08 -2.69 -1.04
C THR A 228 -8.35 -4.03 -0.97
N ALA A 229 -7.08 -4.05 -1.41
CA ALA A 229 -6.27 -5.25 -1.38
C ALA A 229 -6.00 -5.74 0.05
N ALA A 230 -5.74 -4.83 0.99
CA ALA A 230 -5.51 -5.17 2.39
C ALA A 230 -6.71 -5.89 3.02
N ILE A 231 -7.93 -5.40 2.77
CA ILE A 231 -9.17 -6.03 3.22
C ILE A 231 -9.30 -7.43 2.60
N ASN A 232 -9.17 -7.54 1.27
CA ASN A 232 -9.28 -8.81 0.57
C ASN A 232 -8.26 -9.85 1.04
N LEU A 233 -7.00 -9.44 1.25
CA LEU A 233 -5.94 -10.32 1.74
C LEU A 233 -6.23 -10.81 3.16
N ALA A 234 -6.69 -9.92 4.05
CA ALA A 234 -7.03 -10.29 5.43
C ALA A 234 -8.23 -11.23 5.48
N GLU A 235 -9.29 -10.97 4.71
CA GLU A 235 -10.47 -11.83 4.65
C GLU A 235 -10.18 -13.22 4.07
N ARG A 236 -9.34 -13.30 3.05
CA ARG A 236 -8.97 -14.58 2.42
C ARG A 236 -7.91 -15.35 3.20
N ASN A 237 -7.14 -14.68 4.02
CA ASN A 237 -6.03 -15.26 4.78
C ASN A 237 -6.10 -14.86 6.27
N PRO A 238 -7.19 -15.21 6.98
CA PRO A 238 -7.44 -14.76 8.36
C PRO A 238 -6.43 -15.30 9.37
N ASP A 239 -5.77 -16.42 9.06
CA ASP A 239 -4.70 -16.97 9.91
C ASP A 239 -3.37 -16.21 9.74
N MET A 240 -3.24 -15.41 8.69
CA MET A 240 -2.02 -14.68 8.37
C MET A 240 -2.04 -13.24 8.88
N PHE A 241 -3.16 -12.56 8.74
CA PHE A 241 -3.33 -11.15 9.14
C PHE A 241 -4.31 -11.04 10.30
N LYS A 242 -3.99 -10.13 11.22
CA LYS A 242 -4.80 -9.83 12.40
C LYS A 242 -5.28 -8.40 12.38
#